data_d3158269c566ba0a539d37b847b384e8
#
_entry.id   d3158269c566ba0a539d37b847b384e8
#
_cell.length_a   1.000
_cell.length_b   1.000
_cell.length_c   1.000
_cell.angle_alpha   90.00
_cell.angle_beta   90.00
_cell.angle_gamma   90.00
#
_symmetry.space_group_name_H-M   'P 1'
#
loop_
_entity.id
_entity.type
_entity.pdbx_description
1 polymer ?
#
loop_
_entity_poly.entity_id
_entity_poly.type
_entity_poly.pdbx_seq_one_letter_code
_entity_poly.pdbx_strand_id
1 'polypeptide(L)'
;MQINVLLLILGIFILILGIIIGRIKLLNNTKSGLKINDNGNNYDLIVVGAGLSGLTAAYEANKLTNNSLKILLIEASSDYGGNTINEIDGINILLNEKSEDKNIMRDNFSLFYNDSFEFGQYLSETDLLTVLVNKSHELLDFFINDLNCSDLRIIKSEGSRFSRTFISNISNITTGKYLSTKLYNKLKNIPTTKIQFNAHFIDLLINSDHTVIQGIKYTLSDNNSEIKNISVESPAVILSTGGYGSDFYTNESILNESLVQLYYFPTFTSKYTRGEGMKIARNKGATLLYQRFGEIYPTCFVNLNDRFNRHKIIAHDKFRQLGAILINKRGKRFCDEMGTRRYVGQNILKNCDIVTDPKIIKQYEAFLIINEAIKKQYGEEEINKYINDGYLIKYKSFEDFAKDMNISEYMDNIKKSINNYNQAYEKKYDSFGKKDFPYRFKMKGKIYVGIVTPCTFHTLGGVLVSDECEIINTKDRIIDGLFAAGEIIGGVHGTSAMQGNILTQAAVFGRVAAKSAVDYIKDI
;
A
#
# COMPACT_ATOMS: atom_id res chain seq x y z
N MET A 1 68.01 11.64 6.03
CA MET A 1 66.86 11.09 5.27
C MET A 1 66.10 9.93 6.00
N GLN A 2 66.83 8.99 6.63
CA GLN A 2 66.21 7.85 7.34
C GLN A 2 65.40 8.22 8.61
N ILE A 3 65.85 9.25 9.38
CA ILE A 3 65.17 9.68 10.62
C ILE A 3 63.76 10.29 10.32
N ASN A 4 63.60 11.02 9.22
CA ASN A 4 62.33 11.63 8.85
C ASN A 4 61.27 10.59 8.36
N VAL A 5 61.74 9.51 7.78
CA VAL A 5 60.86 8.40 7.37
C VAL A 5 60.35 7.62 8.58
N LEU A 6 61.21 7.43 9.59
CA LEU A 6 60.82 6.74 10.83
C LEU A 6 59.78 7.55 11.64
N LEU A 7 59.92 8.87 11.69
CA LEU A 7 58.98 9.78 12.34
C LEU A 7 57.65 9.83 11.61
N LEU A 8 57.63 9.74 10.27
CA LEU A 8 56.40 9.68 9.47
C LEU A 8 55.65 8.37 9.70
N ILE A 9 56.37 7.24 9.75
CA ILE A 9 55.78 5.92 10.02
C ILE A 9 55.19 5.88 11.45
N LEU A 10 55.91 6.44 12.42
CA LEU A 10 55.43 6.52 13.80
C LEU A 10 54.17 7.41 13.92
N GLY A 11 54.11 8.53 13.19
CA GLY A 11 52.95 9.42 13.13
C GLY A 11 51.71 8.73 12.54
N ILE A 12 51.90 7.98 11.45
CA ILE A 12 50.81 7.18 10.83
C ILE A 12 50.34 6.09 11.79
N PHE A 13 51.26 5.41 12.50
CA PHE A 13 50.90 4.37 13.47
C PHE A 13 50.07 4.90 14.64
N ILE A 14 50.45 6.08 15.17
CA ILE A 14 49.71 6.77 16.24
C ILE A 14 48.34 7.22 15.76
N LEU A 15 48.22 7.69 14.51
CA LEU A 15 46.95 8.08 13.92
C LEU A 15 45.98 6.87 13.74
N ILE A 16 46.51 5.75 13.24
CA ILE A 16 45.75 4.49 13.10
C ILE A 16 45.32 3.95 14.45
N LEU A 17 46.23 3.98 15.44
CA LEU A 17 45.92 3.56 16.81
C LEU A 17 44.84 4.44 17.45
N GLY A 18 44.90 5.76 17.22
CA GLY A 18 43.86 6.71 17.66
C GLY A 18 42.49 6.46 17.04
N ILE A 19 42.47 6.13 15.75
CA ILE A 19 41.20 5.76 15.04
C ILE A 19 40.64 4.44 15.58
N ILE A 20 41.50 3.44 15.84
CA ILE A 20 41.12 2.15 16.40
C ILE A 20 40.56 2.32 17.82
N ILE A 21 41.27 3.09 18.68
CA ILE A 21 40.83 3.37 20.05
C ILE A 21 39.53 4.21 20.05
N GLY A 22 39.39 5.16 19.12
CA GLY A 22 38.17 5.94 18.93
C GLY A 22 36.97 5.05 18.51
N ARG A 23 37.20 4.11 17.59
CA ARG A 23 36.18 3.11 17.21
C ARG A 23 35.84 2.16 18.34
N ILE A 24 36.80 1.68 19.11
CA ILE A 24 36.57 0.82 20.28
C ILE A 24 35.83 1.59 21.39
N LYS A 25 36.12 2.87 21.62
CA LYS A 25 35.38 3.73 22.55
C LYS A 25 33.94 3.99 22.05
N LEU A 26 33.74 4.20 20.75
CA LEU A 26 32.41 4.34 20.16
C LEU A 26 31.62 3.03 20.32
N LEU A 27 32.24 1.88 20.04
CA LEU A 27 31.63 0.54 20.21
C LEU A 27 31.34 0.19 21.68
N ASN A 28 32.20 0.62 22.61
CA ASN A 28 31.96 0.42 24.05
C ASN A 28 30.91 1.40 24.61
N ASN A 29 30.85 2.64 24.12
CA ASN A 29 29.74 3.55 24.48
C ASN A 29 28.38 3.14 23.91
N THR A 30 28.36 2.45 22.77
CA THR A 30 27.13 1.82 22.26
C THR A 30 26.75 0.54 23.03
N LYS A 31 27.72 -0.12 23.71
CA LYS A 31 27.46 -1.27 24.61
C LYS A 31 27.04 -0.89 26.02
N SER A 32 27.32 0.35 26.48
CA SER A 32 27.01 0.76 27.86
C SER A 32 25.65 1.45 28.06
N GLY A 33 24.84 1.58 27.00
CA GLY A 33 23.52 2.23 27.04
C GLY A 33 22.30 1.30 27.04
N LEU A 34 22.49 -0.02 26.91
CA LEU A 34 21.38 -0.99 26.99
C LEU A 34 21.09 -1.36 28.44
N LYS A 35 20.51 -0.45 29.20
CA LYS A 35 19.74 -0.88 30.38
C LYS A 35 18.47 -1.52 29.87
N ILE A 36 18.44 -2.87 29.91
CA ILE A 36 17.23 -3.67 29.90
C ILE A 36 16.42 -3.23 31.12
N ASN A 37 15.46 -2.36 30.87
CA ASN A 37 14.49 -1.96 31.86
C ASN A 37 13.11 -2.04 31.20
N ASP A 38 12.67 -3.28 30.97
CA ASP A 38 11.27 -3.57 31.04
C ASP A 38 11.08 -4.74 32.02
N ASN A 39 10.38 -4.48 33.11
CA ASN A 39 10.10 -5.44 34.14
C ASN A 39 9.27 -6.61 33.56
N GLY A 40 9.94 -7.65 33.07
CA GLY A 40 9.31 -8.94 32.80
C GLY A 40 8.34 -9.00 31.62
N ASN A 41 8.52 -8.20 30.55
CA ASN A 41 7.64 -8.23 29.38
C ASN A 41 8.18 -9.15 28.27
N ASN A 42 8.20 -10.44 28.52
CA ASN A 42 8.28 -11.42 27.45
C ASN A 42 6.89 -11.60 26.83
N TYR A 43 6.82 -11.64 25.52
CA TYR A 43 5.61 -11.95 24.75
C TYR A 43 5.76 -13.29 24.05
N ASP A 44 4.65 -14.00 23.89
CA ASP A 44 4.64 -15.26 23.14
C ASP A 44 4.71 -14.98 21.64
N LEU A 45 4.05 -13.89 21.20
CA LEU A 45 4.01 -13.45 19.81
C LEU A 45 4.14 -11.92 19.73
N ILE A 46 4.96 -11.45 18.79
CA ILE A 46 5.02 -10.03 18.43
C ILE A 46 4.54 -9.85 16.99
N VAL A 47 3.65 -8.88 16.76
CA VAL A 47 3.19 -8.47 15.43
C VAL A 47 3.63 -7.03 15.17
N VAL A 48 4.31 -6.80 14.06
CA VAL A 48 4.86 -5.48 13.70
C VAL A 48 4.04 -4.87 12.56
N GLY A 49 3.25 -3.83 12.87
CA GLY A 49 2.35 -3.14 11.96
C GLY A 49 0.87 -3.45 12.21
N ALA A 50 0.04 -2.41 12.38
CA ALA A 50 -1.40 -2.53 12.63
C ALA A 50 -2.25 -2.22 11.38
N GLY A 51 -1.76 -2.57 10.18
CA GLY A 51 -2.57 -2.67 8.96
C GLY A 51 -3.50 -3.90 9.00
N LEU A 52 -4.30 -4.12 7.95
CA LEU A 52 -5.24 -5.25 7.91
C LEU A 52 -4.53 -6.59 8.18
N SER A 53 -3.33 -6.81 7.63
CA SER A 53 -2.59 -8.07 7.81
C SER A 53 -2.18 -8.31 9.26
N GLY A 54 -1.63 -7.29 9.94
CA GLY A 54 -1.21 -7.42 11.34
C GLY A 54 -2.39 -7.54 12.30
N LEU A 55 -3.46 -6.76 12.07
CA LEU A 55 -4.70 -6.89 12.85
C LEU A 55 -5.32 -8.28 12.68
N THR A 56 -5.33 -8.81 11.44
CA THR A 56 -5.82 -10.15 11.15
C THR A 56 -4.96 -11.20 11.83
N ALA A 57 -3.63 -11.08 11.74
CA ALA A 57 -2.70 -12.03 12.37
C ALA A 57 -2.86 -12.06 13.89
N ALA A 58 -2.91 -10.91 14.56
CA ALA A 58 -3.11 -10.83 16.00
C ALA A 58 -4.47 -11.42 16.43
N TYR A 59 -5.54 -11.16 15.67
CA TYR A 59 -6.86 -11.69 15.96
C TYR A 59 -6.93 -13.21 15.76
N GLU A 60 -6.41 -13.73 14.64
CA GLU A 60 -6.39 -15.17 14.36
C GLU A 60 -5.56 -15.94 15.39
N ALA A 61 -4.39 -15.42 15.80
CA ALA A 61 -3.57 -16.04 16.85
C ALA A 61 -4.34 -16.13 18.19
N ASN A 62 -5.04 -15.06 18.58
CA ASN A 62 -5.92 -15.09 19.77
C ASN A 62 -7.02 -16.13 19.64
N LYS A 63 -7.68 -16.19 18.47
CA LYS A 63 -8.75 -17.17 18.21
C LYS A 63 -8.26 -18.61 18.30
N LEU A 64 -7.12 -18.93 17.67
CA LEU A 64 -6.53 -20.27 17.64
C LEU A 64 -6.05 -20.76 19.01
N THR A 65 -5.82 -19.85 19.94
CA THR A 65 -5.30 -20.14 21.28
C THR A 65 -6.28 -19.82 22.40
N ASN A 66 -7.53 -19.51 22.07
CA ASN A 66 -8.55 -19.08 23.03
C ASN A 66 -8.06 -17.93 23.94
N ASN A 67 -7.35 -16.95 23.35
CA ASN A 67 -6.75 -15.79 24.02
C ASN A 67 -5.71 -16.15 25.11
N SER A 68 -5.02 -17.30 25.01
CA SER A 68 -4.03 -17.69 26.00
C SER A 68 -2.66 -17.06 25.76
N LEU A 69 -2.31 -16.68 24.51
CA LEU A 69 -1.02 -16.08 24.18
C LEU A 69 -0.96 -14.61 24.60
N LYS A 70 0.18 -14.22 25.13
CA LYS A 70 0.53 -12.83 25.38
C LYS A 70 1.07 -12.19 24.09
N ILE A 71 0.27 -11.34 23.43
CA ILE A 71 0.58 -10.76 22.13
C ILE A 71 0.93 -9.28 22.28
N LEU A 72 2.02 -8.84 21.63
CA LEU A 72 2.34 -7.42 21.42
C LEU A 72 2.14 -7.07 19.95
N LEU A 73 1.23 -6.12 19.67
CA LEU A 73 1.08 -5.50 18.35
C LEU A 73 1.62 -4.07 18.42
N ILE A 74 2.66 -3.77 17.65
CA ILE A 74 3.23 -2.41 17.57
C ILE A 74 2.87 -1.73 16.25
N GLU A 75 2.68 -0.41 16.29
CA GLU A 75 2.37 0.43 15.13
C GLU A 75 3.13 1.76 15.20
N ALA A 76 3.75 2.15 14.08
CA ALA A 76 4.53 3.37 14.00
C ALA A 76 3.68 4.65 14.05
N SER A 77 2.46 4.58 13.53
CA SER A 77 1.52 5.71 13.56
C SER A 77 0.80 5.84 14.91
N SER A 78 0.08 6.92 15.08
CA SER A 78 -0.78 7.14 16.26
C SER A 78 -2.13 6.41 16.19
N ASP A 79 -2.41 5.70 15.07
CA ASP A 79 -3.68 5.00 14.83
C ASP A 79 -3.46 3.75 13.98
N TYR A 80 -4.44 2.85 13.97
CA TYR A 80 -4.42 1.60 13.20
C TYR A 80 -4.78 1.80 11.74
N GLY A 81 -4.52 0.78 10.93
CA GLY A 81 -5.03 0.60 9.58
C GLY A 81 -4.02 0.84 8.46
N GLY A 82 -2.94 1.60 8.68
CA GLY A 82 -1.90 1.82 7.67
C GLY A 82 -2.46 2.28 6.31
N ASN A 83 -1.93 1.76 5.20
CA ASN A 83 -2.47 2.02 3.85
C ASN A 83 -3.87 1.42 3.65
N THR A 84 -4.20 0.37 4.38
CA THR A 84 -5.45 -0.37 4.22
C THR A 84 -6.69 0.50 4.42
N ILE A 85 -6.67 1.47 5.33
CA ILE A 85 -7.85 2.34 5.57
C ILE A 85 -8.25 3.17 4.35
N ASN A 86 -7.33 3.37 3.43
CA ASN A 86 -7.58 4.11 2.19
C ASN A 86 -7.87 3.17 1.01
N GLU A 87 -7.82 1.84 1.22
CA GLU A 87 -8.00 0.85 0.16
C GLU A 87 -9.47 0.73 -0.23
N ILE A 88 -9.72 1.08 -1.49
CA ILE A 88 -11.05 1.21 -2.07
C ILE A 88 -11.50 -0.02 -2.86
N ASP A 89 -10.55 -0.89 -3.20
CA ASP A 89 -10.75 -1.93 -4.23
C ASP A 89 -11.61 -3.10 -3.77
N GLY A 90 -11.86 -3.23 -2.50
CA GLY A 90 -12.56 -4.37 -1.96
C GLY A 90 -11.64 -5.58 -1.71
N ILE A 91 -12.24 -6.71 -1.42
CA ILE A 91 -11.55 -7.96 -1.11
C ILE A 91 -12.12 -9.10 -1.96
N ASN A 92 -11.26 -9.83 -2.65
CA ASN A 92 -11.64 -10.97 -3.46
C ASN A 92 -11.76 -12.22 -2.59
N ILE A 93 -12.89 -12.89 -2.71
CA ILE A 93 -13.20 -14.11 -1.96
C ILE A 93 -13.72 -15.16 -2.94
N LEU A 94 -13.10 -16.34 -2.94
CA LEU A 94 -13.60 -17.50 -3.66
C LEU A 94 -14.85 -18.03 -2.95
N LEU A 95 -15.99 -18.02 -3.64
CA LEU A 95 -17.22 -18.52 -3.08
C LEU A 95 -17.38 -20.01 -3.40
N ASN A 96 -17.59 -20.82 -2.35
CA ASN A 96 -17.91 -22.21 -2.53
C ASN A 96 -19.27 -22.39 -3.24
N GLU A 97 -19.45 -23.49 -3.97
CA GLU A 97 -20.57 -23.81 -4.87
C GLU A 97 -22.00 -23.70 -4.28
N LYS A 98 -22.16 -23.29 -3.02
CA LYS A 98 -23.46 -23.20 -2.31
C LYS A 98 -24.22 -21.89 -2.49
N SER A 99 -23.74 -20.96 -3.34
CA SER A 99 -24.45 -19.70 -3.59
C SER A 99 -25.64 -19.92 -4.52
N GLU A 100 -26.81 -19.41 -4.16
CA GLU A 100 -28.01 -19.43 -5.00
C GLU A 100 -27.94 -18.52 -6.24
N ASP A 101 -26.98 -17.60 -6.27
CA ASP A 101 -26.74 -16.73 -7.43
C ASP A 101 -25.95 -17.48 -8.53
N LYS A 102 -26.61 -17.68 -9.68
CA LYS A 102 -26.04 -18.39 -10.83
C LYS A 102 -24.75 -17.76 -11.38
N ASN A 103 -24.51 -16.47 -11.16
CA ASN A 103 -23.28 -15.79 -11.57
C ASN A 103 -22.12 -16.08 -10.60
N ILE A 104 -22.42 -16.32 -9.34
CA ILE A 104 -21.46 -16.70 -8.30
C ILE A 104 -21.13 -18.20 -8.44
N MET A 105 -22.12 -19.06 -8.75
CA MET A 105 -21.95 -20.51 -8.92
C MET A 105 -21.00 -20.93 -10.07
N ARG A 106 -20.54 -20.01 -10.91
CA ARG A 106 -19.61 -20.29 -12.02
C ARG A 106 -18.15 -20.00 -11.67
N ASP A 107 -17.89 -19.28 -10.57
CA ASP A 107 -16.52 -19.01 -10.11
C ASP A 107 -15.94 -20.26 -9.42
N ASN A 108 -14.66 -20.49 -9.61
CA ASN A 108 -13.95 -21.60 -8.98
C ASN A 108 -12.46 -21.27 -8.83
N PHE A 109 -11.71 -22.14 -8.14
CA PHE A 109 -10.28 -21.97 -7.94
C PHE A 109 -9.53 -21.67 -9.23
N SER A 110 -9.71 -22.48 -10.28
CA SER A 110 -8.95 -22.33 -11.54
C SER A 110 -9.25 -21.00 -12.22
N LEU A 111 -10.47 -20.52 -12.17
CA LEU A 111 -10.86 -19.24 -12.77
C LEU A 111 -10.28 -18.07 -11.98
N PHE A 112 -10.34 -18.09 -10.66
CA PHE A 112 -9.75 -17.04 -9.84
C PHE A 112 -8.22 -17.03 -9.95
N TYR A 113 -7.60 -18.22 -9.88
CA TYR A 113 -6.17 -18.37 -10.06
C TYR A 113 -5.71 -17.82 -11.42
N ASN A 114 -6.34 -18.25 -12.52
CA ASN A 114 -5.98 -17.81 -13.85
C ASN A 114 -6.21 -16.30 -14.05
N ASP A 115 -7.33 -15.73 -13.56
CA ASP A 115 -7.57 -14.29 -13.61
C ASP A 115 -6.42 -13.52 -12.93
N SER A 116 -6.01 -13.96 -11.74
CA SER A 116 -4.93 -13.31 -10.98
C SER A 116 -3.57 -13.49 -11.65
N PHE A 117 -3.27 -14.70 -12.15
CA PHE A 117 -1.99 -15.03 -12.80
C PHE A 117 -1.80 -14.29 -14.12
N GLU A 118 -2.88 -14.23 -14.96
CA GLU A 118 -2.90 -13.44 -16.20
C GLU A 118 -2.71 -11.95 -15.90
N PHE A 119 -3.40 -11.42 -14.89
CA PHE A 119 -3.31 -10.01 -14.50
C PHE A 119 -1.91 -9.65 -14.02
N GLY A 120 -1.25 -10.55 -13.28
CA GLY A 120 0.14 -10.47 -12.84
C GLY A 120 1.17 -10.74 -13.95
N GLN A 121 0.71 -10.91 -15.21
CA GLN A 121 1.54 -11.22 -16.38
C GLN A 121 2.33 -12.53 -16.23
N TYR A 122 1.72 -13.52 -15.59
CA TYR A 122 2.30 -14.88 -15.40
C TYR A 122 3.61 -14.87 -14.58
N LEU A 123 3.81 -13.85 -13.73
CA LEU A 123 5.01 -13.68 -12.91
C LEU A 123 4.76 -13.79 -11.41
N SER A 124 3.57 -14.23 -11.00
CA SER A 124 3.30 -14.57 -9.60
C SER A 124 4.02 -15.85 -9.19
N GLU A 125 4.51 -15.89 -7.95
CA GLU A 125 4.96 -17.16 -7.35
C GLU A 125 3.76 -18.09 -7.19
N THR A 126 3.81 -19.26 -7.83
CA THR A 126 2.67 -20.16 -7.97
C THR A 126 2.14 -20.67 -6.65
N ASP A 127 3.03 -20.94 -5.70
CA ASP A 127 2.67 -21.46 -4.37
C ASP A 127 1.94 -20.38 -3.56
N LEU A 128 2.46 -19.14 -3.56
CA LEU A 128 1.83 -18.03 -2.87
C LEU A 128 0.46 -17.67 -3.50
N LEU A 129 0.37 -17.68 -4.83
CA LEU A 129 -0.91 -17.43 -5.49
C LEU A 129 -1.92 -18.55 -5.21
N THR A 130 -1.45 -19.80 -5.11
CA THR A 130 -2.28 -20.95 -4.73
C THR A 130 -2.82 -20.78 -3.30
N VAL A 131 -1.97 -20.37 -2.35
CA VAL A 131 -2.40 -20.05 -0.97
C VAL A 131 -3.43 -18.92 -0.97
N LEU A 132 -3.15 -17.82 -1.67
CA LEU A 132 -4.06 -16.68 -1.77
C LEU A 132 -5.46 -17.13 -2.18
N VAL A 133 -5.57 -17.86 -3.30
CA VAL A 133 -6.84 -18.28 -3.87
C VAL A 133 -7.53 -19.32 -2.99
N ASN A 134 -6.80 -20.38 -2.58
CA ASN A 134 -7.36 -21.46 -1.78
C ASN A 134 -7.87 -20.97 -0.43
N LYS A 135 -7.10 -20.11 0.26
CA LYS A 135 -7.45 -19.65 1.61
C LYS A 135 -8.45 -18.50 1.60
N SER A 136 -8.69 -17.87 0.45
CA SER A 136 -9.65 -16.76 0.35
C SER A 136 -11.09 -17.19 0.66
N HIS A 137 -11.48 -18.46 0.38
CA HIS A 137 -12.85 -18.91 0.65
C HIS A 137 -13.19 -18.92 2.16
N GLU A 138 -12.20 -19.01 3.03
CA GLU A 138 -12.40 -18.98 4.48
C GLU A 138 -12.70 -17.54 4.99
N LEU A 139 -12.40 -16.51 4.18
CA LEU A 139 -12.52 -15.12 4.62
C LEU A 139 -13.97 -14.68 4.81
N LEU A 140 -14.93 -15.24 4.03
CA LEU A 140 -16.32 -14.83 4.16
C LEU A 140 -16.87 -15.22 5.55
N ASP A 141 -16.63 -16.45 5.95
CA ASP A 141 -16.99 -16.94 7.28
C ASP A 141 -16.29 -16.14 8.39
N PHE A 142 -15.00 -15.87 8.24
CA PHE A 142 -14.21 -15.07 9.15
C PHE A 142 -14.80 -13.65 9.32
N PHE A 143 -15.15 -12.97 8.22
CA PHE A 143 -15.70 -11.63 8.31
C PHE A 143 -17.13 -11.60 8.85
N ILE A 144 -17.99 -12.54 8.44
CA ILE A 144 -19.40 -12.57 8.86
C ILE A 144 -19.52 -13.09 10.29
N ASN A 145 -18.98 -14.26 10.57
CA ASN A 145 -19.25 -14.97 11.83
C ASN A 145 -18.34 -14.49 12.96
N ASP A 146 -17.04 -14.27 12.70
CA ASP A 146 -16.11 -13.84 13.75
C ASP A 146 -16.17 -12.33 13.99
N LEU A 147 -16.27 -11.53 12.91
CA LEU A 147 -16.18 -10.08 13.01
C LEU A 147 -17.53 -9.34 12.90
N ASN A 148 -18.62 -10.04 12.63
CA ASN A 148 -19.95 -9.44 12.41
C ASN A 148 -19.95 -8.37 11.31
N CYS A 149 -19.33 -8.67 10.16
CA CYS A 149 -19.31 -7.79 8.99
C CYS A 149 -20.53 -8.06 8.10
N SER A 150 -21.68 -7.45 8.42
CA SER A 150 -22.94 -7.61 7.65
C SER A 150 -23.04 -6.68 6.44
N ASP A 151 -22.27 -5.58 6.44
CA ASP A 151 -22.44 -4.51 5.46
C ASP A 151 -21.44 -4.64 4.30
N LEU A 152 -21.42 -5.80 3.67
CA LEU A 152 -20.63 -6.09 2.49
C LEU A 152 -21.56 -6.38 1.30
N ARG A 153 -21.21 -5.90 0.13
CA ARG A 153 -21.87 -6.27 -1.14
C ARG A 153 -20.86 -6.76 -2.14
N ILE A 154 -21.27 -7.69 -3.00
CA ILE A 154 -20.43 -8.25 -4.03
C ILE A 154 -20.48 -7.42 -5.31
N ILE A 155 -19.34 -7.27 -5.97
CA ILE A 155 -19.21 -6.64 -7.28
C ILE A 155 -18.28 -7.45 -8.19
N LYS A 156 -18.30 -7.13 -9.48
CA LYS A 156 -17.28 -7.55 -10.44
C LYS A 156 -16.22 -6.45 -10.56
N SER A 157 -14.99 -6.76 -10.24
CA SER A 157 -13.87 -5.82 -10.30
C SER A 157 -13.07 -5.94 -11.60
N GLU A 158 -12.15 -4.99 -11.82
CA GLU A 158 -11.21 -5.00 -12.94
C GLU A 158 -10.32 -6.25 -12.88
N GLY A 159 -10.14 -6.92 -14.02
CA GLY A 159 -9.36 -8.15 -14.14
C GLY A 159 -10.12 -9.44 -13.80
N SER A 160 -11.28 -9.35 -13.17
CA SER A 160 -12.07 -10.51 -12.79
C SER A 160 -13.08 -10.91 -13.88
N ARG A 161 -13.14 -12.19 -14.21
CA ARG A 161 -14.21 -12.74 -15.10
C ARG A 161 -15.54 -12.85 -14.38
N PHE A 162 -15.54 -13.02 -13.06
CA PHE A 162 -16.72 -13.23 -12.23
C PHE A 162 -16.83 -12.22 -11.09
N SER A 163 -18.03 -12.08 -10.52
CA SER A 163 -18.26 -11.28 -9.33
C SER A 163 -17.76 -12.04 -8.10
N ARG A 164 -16.63 -11.61 -7.52
CA ARG A 164 -16.01 -12.18 -6.32
C ARG A 164 -15.47 -11.14 -5.36
N THR A 165 -15.61 -9.87 -5.72
CA THR A 165 -15.06 -8.77 -4.93
C THR A 165 -16.12 -8.24 -3.98
N PHE A 166 -15.84 -8.31 -2.69
CA PHE A 166 -16.70 -7.74 -1.65
C PHE A 166 -16.23 -6.34 -1.30
N ILE A 167 -17.15 -5.39 -1.29
CA ILE A 167 -16.90 -4.01 -0.89
C ILE A 167 -17.83 -3.59 0.21
N SER A 168 -17.38 -2.61 1.03
CA SER A 168 -18.24 -1.99 2.04
C SER A 168 -19.48 -1.36 1.40
N ASN A 169 -20.65 -1.64 1.97
CA ASN A 169 -21.91 -1.03 1.57
C ASN A 169 -22.22 0.24 2.38
N ILE A 170 -21.33 0.61 3.31
CA ILE A 170 -21.49 1.82 4.12
C ILE A 170 -20.92 3.01 3.33
N SER A 171 -21.76 4.05 3.21
CA SER A 171 -21.38 5.27 2.49
C SER A 171 -20.12 5.90 3.09
N ASN A 172 -19.19 6.30 2.24
CA ASN A 172 -17.93 6.98 2.60
C ASN A 172 -16.98 6.18 3.51
N ILE A 173 -17.17 4.85 3.62
CA ILE A 173 -16.26 3.96 4.33
C ILE A 173 -15.66 2.96 3.36
N THR A 174 -14.35 3.00 3.15
CA THR A 174 -13.61 2.05 2.34
C THR A 174 -13.71 0.65 2.93
N THR A 175 -13.58 -0.38 2.10
CA THR A 175 -13.58 -1.77 2.56
C THR A 175 -12.46 -2.03 3.56
N GLY A 176 -11.27 -1.54 3.26
CA GLY A 176 -10.14 -1.68 4.16
C GLY A 176 -10.35 -1.02 5.52
N LYS A 177 -10.94 0.19 5.57
CA LYS A 177 -11.30 0.87 6.82
C LYS A 177 -12.36 0.09 7.60
N TYR A 178 -13.39 -0.40 6.91
CA TYR A 178 -14.45 -1.18 7.53
C TYR A 178 -13.91 -2.44 8.24
N LEU A 179 -13.14 -3.25 7.52
CA LEU A 179 -12.57 -4.49 8.04
C LEU A 179 -11.56 -4.24 9.16
N SER A 180 -10.63 -3.28 8.97
CA SER A 180 -9.64 -2.93 9.99
C SER A 180 -10.28 -2.41 11.27
N THR A 181 -11.37 -1.61 11.17
CA THR A 181 -12.11 -1.12 12.34
C THR A 181 -12.77 -2.26 13.11
N LYS A 182 -13.35 -3.23 12.42
CA LYS A 182 -13.96 -4.41 13.07
C LYS A 182 -12.91 -5.23 13.83
N LEU A 183 -11.77 -5.50 13.21
CA LEU A 183 -10.66 -6.23 13.84
C LEU A 183 -10.09 -5.48 15.06
N TYR A 184 -9.78 -4.19 14.91
CA TYR A 184 -9.26 -3.38 16.00
C TYR A 184 -10.24 -3.35 17.20
N ASN A 185 -11.54 -3.18 16.96
CA ASN A 185 -12.55 -3.18 18.00
C ASN A 185 -12.67 -4.52 18.73
N LYS A 186 -12.39 -5.63 18.08
CA LYS A 186 -12.30 -6.95 18.73
C LYS A 186 -11.02 -7.06 19.55
N LEU A 187 -9.87 -6.73 18.96
CA LEU A 187 -8.54 -6.90 19.59
C LEU A 187 -8.35 -6.04 20.84
N LYS A 188 -8.79 -4.76 20.83
CA LYS A 188 -8.61 -3.86 21.98
C LYS A 188 -9.28 -4.32 23.27
N ASN A 189 -10.21 -5.28 23.18
CA ASN A 189 -10.93 -5.85 24.31
C ASN A 189 -10.35 -7.19 24.78
N ILE A 190 -9.26 -7.68 24.17
CA ILE A 190 -8.59 -8.92 24.57
C ILE A 190 -7.48 -8.59 25.57
N PRO A 191 -7.59 -8.98 26.85
CA PRO A 191 -6.64 -8.56 27.89
C PRO A 191 -5.19 -9.03 27.67
N THR A 192 -5.00 -10.14 26.96
CA THR A 192 -3.68 -10.70 26.66
C THR A 192 -3.00 -10.03 25.47
N THR A 193 -3.70 -9.13 24.77
CA THR A 193 -3.16 -8.41 23.61
C THR A 193 -2.90 -6.96 23.96
N LYS A 194 -1.64 -6.55 23.90
CA LYS A 194 -1.22 -5.14 24.02
C LYS A 194 -1.05 -4.54 22.62
N ILE A 195 -1.78 -3.45 22.32
CA ILE A 195 -1.58 -2.66 21.11
C ILE A 195 -0.83 -1.39 21.49
N GLN A 196 0.33 -1.16 20.88
CA GLN A 196 1.20 -0.03 21.17
C GLN A 196 1.39 0.82 19.91
N PHE A 197 0.77 2.01 19.90
CA PHE A 197 0.95 3.05 18.87
C PHE A 197 2.18 3.90 19.14
N ASN A 198 2.59 4.69 18.13
CA ASN A 198 3.79 5.52 18.14
C ASN A 198 5.06 4.71 18.46
N ALA A 199 5.06 3.44 18.08
CA ALA A 199 6.11 2.46 18.32
C ALA A 199 6.82 2.13 17.01
N HIS A 200 8.00 2.73 16.78
CA HIS A 200 8.77 2.52 15.56
C HIS A 200 9.68 1.31 15.69
N PHE A 201 9.45 0.29 14.88
CA PHE A 201 10.30 -0.88 14.74
C PHE A 201 11.68 -0.49 14.20
N ILE A 202 12.76 -0.87 14.89
CA ILE A 202 14.13 -0.47 14.54
C ILE A 202 15.10 -1.64 14.31
N ASP A 203 14.85 -2.82 14.88
CA ASP A 203 15.73 -3.97 14.69
C ASP A 203 15.06 -5.29 15.09
N LEU A 204 15.54 -6.39 14.49
CA LEU A 204 15.26 -7.77 14.92
C LEU A 204 16.34 -8.24 15.91
N LEU A 205 15.93 -8.81 17.01
CA LEU A 205 16.77 -9.62 17.87
C LEU A 205 16.83 -11.03 17.29
N ILE A 206 18.01 -11.44 16.87
CA ILE A 206 18.23 -12.74 16.23
C ILE A 206 19.53 -13.34 16.76
N ASN A 207 19.64 -14.66 16.79
CA ASN A 207 20.87 -15.33 17.24
C ASN A 207 22.08 -14.99 16.35
N SER A 208 23.28 -15.34 16.79
CA SER A 208 24.56 -15.01 16.10
C SER A 208 24.62 -15.55 14.68
N ASP A 209 23.95 -16.64 14.40
CA ASP A 209 23.99 -17.32 13.09
C ASP A 209 22.89 -16.83 12.14
N HIS A 210 22.05 -15.88 12.59
CA HIS A 210 20.91 -15.32 11.85
C HIS A 210 19.91 -16.39 11.41
N THR A 211 19.63 -17.35 12.27
CA THR A 211 18.74 -18.49 11.98
C THR A 211 17.51 -18.57 12.86
N VAL A 212 17.53 -17.96 14.06
CA VAL A 212 16.43 -18.04 15.02
C VAL A 212 16.12 -16.65 15.57
N ILE A 213 14.84 -16.26 15.52
CA ILE A 213 14.37 -15.01 16.11
C ILE A 213 14.38 -15.08 17.64
N GLN A 214 14.62 -13.95 18.30
CA GLN A 214 14.61 -13.81 19.76
C GLN A 214 13.74 -12.64 20.21
N GLY A 215 13.23 -11.82 19.28
CA GLY A 215 12.41 -10.67 19.58
C GLY A 215 12.69 -9.48 18.69
N ILE A 216 12.34 -8.28 19.19
CA ILE A 216 12.50 -7.03 18.44
C ILE A 216 13.05 -5.89 19.31
N LYS A 217 13.55 -4.85 18.62
CA LYS A 217 13.76 -3.53 19.20
C LYS A 217 12.85 -2.52 18.54
N TYR A 218 12.30 -1.62 19.32
CA TYR A 218 11.49 -0.50 18.82
C TYR A 218 11.69 0.75 19.67
N THR A 219 11.34 1.91 19.13
CA THR A 219 11.32 3.17 19.87
C THR A 219 9.91 3.58 20.17
N LEU A 220 9.69 4.16 21.34
CA LEU A 220 8.46 4.86 21.71
C LEU A 220 8.74 6.35 21.78
N SER A 221 7.88 7.14 21.13
CA SER A 221 7.81 8.59 21.35
C SER A 221 6.75 8.86 22.40
N ASP A 222 7.15 9.43 23.54
CA ASP A 222 6.19 9.90 24.53
C ASP A 222 5.71 11.33 24.20
N ASN A 223 4.71 11.80 24.95
CA ASN A 223 4.13 13.15 24.78
C ASN A 223 5.14 14.27 25.05
N ASN A 224 6.29 13.99 25.67
CA ASN A 224 7.35 14.94 25.99
C ASN A 224 8.48 14.93 24.95
N SER A 225 8.28 14.24 23.81
CA SER A 225 9.29 14.06 22.75
C SER A 225 10.54 13.28 23.18
N GLU A 226 10.52 12.60 24.33
CA GLU A 226 11.58 11.65 24.68
C GLU A 226 11.41 10.36 23.88
N ILE A 227 12.49 9.94 23.24
CA ILE A 227 12.54 8.66 22.49
C ILE A 227 13.13 7.59 23.42
N LYS A 228 12.32 6.58 23.73
CA LYS A 228 12.74 5.42 24.52
C LYS A 228 13.02 4.24 23.62
N ASN A 229 14.24 3.67 23.72
CA ASN A 229 14.58 2.41 23.08
C ASN A 229 14.11 1.26 23.97
N ILE A 230 13.31 0.36 23.39
CA ILE A 230 12.74 -0.80 24.07
C ILE A 230 13.17 -2.06 23.31
N SER A 231 13.65 -3.05 24.06
CA SER A 231 13.88 -4.40 23.57
C SER A 231 12.89 -5.35 24.23
N VAL A 232 12.23 -6.18 23.44
CA VAL A 232 11.29 -7.20 23.90
C VAL A 232 11.64 -8.53 23.29
N GLU A 233 11.55 -9.58 24.09
CA GLU A 233 11.83 -10.95 23.69
C GLU A 233 10.54 -11.66 23.29
N SER A 234 10.64 -12.50 22.28
CA SER A 234 9.56 -13.36 21.81
C SER A 234 10.13 -14.47 20.92
N PRO A 235 9.64 -15.69 21.04
CA PRO A 235 10.04 -16.77 20.14
C PRO A 235 9.47 -16.63 18.72
N ALA A 236 8.41 -15.83 18.54
CA ALA A 236 7.78 -15.64 17.24
C ALA A 236 7.50 -14.16 16.93
N VAL A 237 7.82 -13.73 15.70
CA VAL A 237 7.60 -12.37 15.21
C VAL A 237 6.96 -12.43 13.83
N ILE A 238 5.83 -11.71 13.64
CA ILE A 238 5.19 -11.52 12.33
C ILE A 238 5.45 -10.08 11.86
N LEU A 239 6.15 -9.93 10.73
CA LEU A 239 6.34 -8.66 10.08
C LEU A 239 5.14 -8.36 9.16
N SER A 240 4.41 -7.28 9.43
CA SER A 240 3.27 -6.80 8.64
C SER A 240 3.36 -5.30 8.35
N THR A 241 4.58 -4.84 8.09
CA THR A 241 4.97 -3.42 7.99
C THR A 241 4.60 -2.75 6.67
N GLY A 242 3.91 -3.47 5.77
CA GLY A 242 3.53 -2.96 4.45
C GLY A 242 4.69 -2.84 3.47
N GLY A 243 4.45 -2.11 2.38
CA GLY A 243 5.40 -1.92 1.28
C GLY A 243 6.39 -0.78 1.47
N TYR A 244 6.91 -0.24 0.35
CA TYR A 244 7.92 0.82 0.33
C TYR A 244 7.56 2.00 -0.59
N GLY A 245 6.27 2.25 -0.84
CA GLY A 245 5.79 3.29 -1.75
C GLY A 245 6.05 4.74 -1.31
N SER A 246 6.52 4.96 -0.08
CA SER A 246 6.93 6.28 0.45
C SER A 246 8.40 6.32 0.88
N ASP A 247 9.23 5.45 0.32
CA ASP A 247 10.65 5.33 0.68
C ASP A 247 11.53 6.34 -0.07
N PHE A 248 11.29 7.63 0.18
CA PHE A 248 11.98 8.74 -0.51
C PHE A 248 13.13 9.37 0.27
N TYR A 249 13.23 9.11 1.57
CA TYR A 249 14.00 9.95 2.49
C TYR A 249 15.19 9.23 3.11
N THR A 250 15.52 8.03 2.64
CA THR A 250 16.63 7.24 3.18
C THR A 250 17.75 7.07 2.17
N ASN A 251 18.98 6.97 2.64
CA ASN A 251 20.14 6.66 1.79
C ASN A 251 20.09 5.24 1.21
N GLU A 252 19.28 4.36 1.83
CA GLU A 252 19.03 2.97 1.42
C GLU A 252 17.60 2.80 0.90
N SER A 253 17.17 3.68 -0.01
CA SER A 253 15.83 3.63 -0.57
C SER A 253 15.67 2.47 -1.55
N ILE A 254 14.76 1.54 -1.24
CA ILE A 254 14.40 0.43 -2.15
C ILE A 254 13.79 0.98 -3.44
N LEU A 255 12.99 2.07 -3.36
CA LEU A 255 12.47 2.73 -4.56
C LEU A 255 13.59 3.25 -5.45
N ASN A 256 14.60 3.91 -4.87
CA ASN A 256 15.72 4.44 -5.64
C ASN A 256 16.63 3.33 -6.18
N GLU A 257 16.79 2.25 -5.45
CA GLU A 257 17.61 1.10 -5.87
C GLU A 257 16.95 0.30 -7.00
N SER A 258 15.65 0.04 -6.90
CA SER A 258 14.99 -0.97 -7.71
C SER A 258 13.84 -0.45 -8.58
N LEU A 259 13.20 0.65 -8.22
CA LEU A 259 12.05 1.28 -8.88
C LEU A 259 12.27 2.77 -9.15
N VAL A 260 13.43 3.12 -9.69
CA VAL A 260 13.88 4.52 -9.92
C VAL A 260 12.81 5.39 -10.58
N GLN A 261 11.98 4.82 -11.46
CA GLN A 261 10.91 5.58 -12.10
C GLN A 261 9.87 6.07 -11.08
N LEU A 262 9.46 5.21 -10.13
CA LEU A 262 8.48 5.55 -9.10
C LEU A 262 9.09 6.43 -8.00
N TYR A 263 10.39 6.42 -7.81
CA TYR A 263 11.08 7.29 -6.85
C TYR A 263 10.81 8.79 -7.12
N TYR A 264 10.61 9.17 -8.36
CA TYR A 264 10.31 10.55 -8.74
C TYR A 264 8.82 10.89 -8.78
N PHE A 265 7.94 9.90 -8.66
CA PHE A 265 6.50 10.13 -8.67
C PHE A 265 5.99 10.58 -7.30
N PRO A 266 4.85 11.30 -7.26
CA PRO A 266 4.07 11.41 -6.04
C PRO A 266 3.59 10.03 -5.59
N THR A 267 3.16 9.95 -4.35
CA THR A 267 2.64 8.71 -3.77
C THR A 267 1.27 8.93 -3.15
N PHE A 268 0.47 7.89 -3.15
CA PHE A 268 -0.75 7.79 -2.37
C PHE A 268 -0.51 7.09 -1.02
N THR A 269 0.59 6.36 -0.88
CA THR A 269 0.85 5.55 0.31
C THR A 269 1.16 6.41 1.54
N SER A 270 0.91 5.88 2.73
CA SER A 270 1.21 6.52 4.00
C SER A 270 2.70 6.87 4.12
N LYS A 271 3.01 7.96 4.80
CA LYS A 271 4.40 8.36 5.12
C LYS A 271 5.19 7.32 5.93
N TYR A 272 4.51 6.33 6.50
CA TYR A 272 5.12 5.22 7.21
C TYR A 272 5.42 4.01 6.33
N THR A 273 5.02 4.02 5.06
CA THR A 273 5.27 2.93 4.10
C THR A 273 6.65 3.09 3.47
N ARG A 274 7.70 2.89 4.25
CA ARG A 274 9.10 3.17 3.87
C ARG A 274 9.98 1.93 3.73
N GLY A 275 9.36 0.74 3.71
CA GLY A 275 10.09 -0.53 3.58
C GLY A 275 11.00 -0.84 4.77
N GLU A 276 10.76 -0.26 5.94
CA GLU A 276 11.63 -0.41 7.11
C GLU A 276 11.75 -1.88 7.53
N GLY A 277 10.61 -2.60 7.61
CA GLY A 277 10.62 -4.02 7.93
C GLY A 277 11.41 -4.87 6.92
N MET A 278 11.27 -4.56 5.61
CA MET A 278 12.04 -5.24 4.56
C MET A 278 13.54 -4.98 4.68
N LYS A 279 13.94 -3.73 4.92
CA LYS A 279 15.36 -3.34 5.09
C LYS A 279 15.98 -4.04 6.30
N ILE A 280 15.26 -4.05 7.43
CA ILE A 280 15.70 -4.72 8.65
C ILE A 280 15.82 -6.23 8.42
N ALA A 281 14.82 -6.86 7.79
CA ALA A 281 14.87 -8.28 7.46
C ALA A 281 16.03 -8.60 6.50
N ARG A 282 16.23 -7.80 5.44
CA ARG A 282 17.38 -7.91 4.52
C ARG A 282 18.73 -7.85 5.27
N ASN A 283 18.87 -6.91 6.20
CA ASN A 283 20.10 -6.74 7.00
C ASN A 283 20.34 -7.93 7.94
N LYS A 284 19.30 -8.72 8.26
CA LYS A 284 19.40 -9.97 9.00
C LYS A 284 19.49 -11.21 8.10
N GLY A 285 19.66 -11.01 6.80
CA GLY A 285 19.89 -12.08 5.84
C GLY A 285 18.67 -12.58 5.09
N ALA A 286 17.48 -11.97 5.26
CA ALA A 286 16.29 -12.32 4.48
C ALA A 286 16.48 -12.00 2.98
N THR A 287 15.95 -12.86 2.13
CA THR A 287 15.90 -12.66 0.68
C THR A 287 14.77 -11.70 0.34
N LEU A 288 15.05 -10.74 -0.57
CA LEU A 288 14.02 -9.89 -1.16
C LEU A 288 13.71 -10.33 -2.60
N LEU A 289 12.42 -10.30 -2.97
CA LEU A 289 11.92 -10.74 -4.26
C LEU A 289 11.17 -9.61 -4.96
N TYR A 290 11.37 -9.42 -6.26
CA TYR A 290 10.59 -8.55 -7.16
C TYR A 290 10.50 -7.06 -6.78
N GLN A 291 11.51 -6.46 -6.12
CA GLN A 291 11.50 -5.04 -5.72
C GLN A 291 11.31 -4.07 -6.90
N ARG A 292 11.52 -4.54 -8.13
CA ARG A 292 11.32 -3.77 -9.37
C ARG A 292 9.87 -3.68 -9.83
N PHE A 293 8.92 -4.31 -9.13
CA PHE A 293 7.51 -4.27 -9.48
C PHE A 293 6.73 -3.37 -8.53
N GLY A 294 5.93 -2.50 -9.12
CA GLY A 294 5.06 -1.58 -8.40
C GLY A 294 4.01 -1.00 -9.32
N GLU A 295 2.94 -0.51 -8.76
CA GLU A 295 1.80 0.01 -9.48
C GLU A 295 1.62 1.51 -9.28
N ILE A 296 1.06 2.13 -10.31
CA ILE A 296 0.62 3.52 -10.25
C ILE A 296 -0.91 3.57 -10.26
N TYR A 297 -1.47 4.44 -9.41
CA TYR A 297 -2.85 4.86 -9.55
C TYR A 297 -2.91 6.03 -10.54
N PRO A 298 -3.77 6.00 -11.57
CA PRO A 298 -3.67 6.95 -12.69
C PRO A 298 -4.07 8.36 -12.32
N THR A 299 -4.98 8.54 -11.35
CA THR A 299 -5.60 9.83 -11.05
C THR A 299 -5.56 10.12 -9.56
N CYS A 300 -4.50 10.80 -9.09
CA CYS A 300 -4.46 11.39 -7.76
C CYS A 300 -4.57 12.90 -7.87
N PHE A 301 -5.32 13.55 -6.98
CA PHE A 301 -5.52 14.99 -7.00
C PHE A 301 -4.24 15.76 -6.64
N VAL A 302 -3.99 16.81 -7.38
CA VAL A 302 -2.99 17.83 -7.08
C VAL A 302 -3.70 19.00 -6.39
N ASN A 303 -3.36 19.28 -5.14
CA ASN A 303 -3.84 20.46 -4.45
C ASN A 303 -3.00 21.66 -4.89
N LEU A 304 -3.61 22.71 -5.45
CA LEU A 304 -2.89 23.87 -5.93
C LEU A 304 -2.23 24.70 -4.81
N ASN A 305 -2.75 24.62 -3.59
CA ASN A 305 -2.15 25.29 -2.42
C ASN A 305 -0.88 24.57 -1.92
N ASP A 306 -0.71 23.29 -2.27
CA ASP A 306 0.47 22.48 -1.92
C ASP A 306 0.78 21.51 -3.09
N ARG A 307 1.08 22.13 -4.25
CA ARG A 307 1.16 21.43 -5.54
C ARG A 307 2.19 20.31 -5.54
N PHE A 308 3.30 20.49 -4.87
CA PHE A 308 4.41 19.55 -4.88
C PHE A 308 4.47 18.67 -3.62
N ASN A 309 3.42 18.62 -2.83
CA ASN A 309 3.30 17.60 -1.80
C ASN A 309 3.38 16.21 -2.47
N ARG A 310 4.31 15.38 -2.00
CA ARG A 310 4.45 14.02 -2.53
C ARG A 310 3.25 13.13 -2.20
N HIS A 311 2.66 13.33 -1.02
CA HIS A 311 1.50 12.55 -0.59
C HIS A 311 0.22 13.17 -1.18
N LYS A 312 -0.37 12.46 -2.13
CA LYS A 312 -1.61 12.86 -2.80
C LYS A 312 -2.81 12.07 -2.28
N ILE A 313 -4.00 12.55 -2.57
CA ILE A 313 -5.23 11.78 -2.37
C ILE A 313 -5.75 11.24 -3.70
N ILE A 314 -6.41 10.10 -3.67
CA ILE A 314 -7.00 9.48 -4.86
C ILE A 314 -8.18 10.30 -5.37
N ALA A 315 -8.18 10.63 -6.67
CA ALA A 315 -9.40 10.91 -7.42
C ALA A 315 -10.00 9.56 -7.85
N HIS A 316 -10.94 9.07 -7.05
CA HIS A 316 -11.50 7.73 -7.14
C HIS A 316 -11.96 7.36 -8.55
N ASP A 317 -11.81 6.10 -8.95
CA ASP A 317 -12.28 5.57 -10.24
C ASP A 317 -13.76 5.87 -10.52
N LYS A 318 -14.58 5.99 -9.46
CA LYS A 318 -15.97 6.41 -9.51
C LYS A 318 -16.19 7.69 -10.34
N PHE A 319 -15.24 8.66 -10.31
CA PHE A 319 -15.32 9.84 -11.18
C PHE A 319 -15.37 9.46 -12.65
N ARG A 320 -14.43 8.61 -13.07
CA ARG A 320 -14.30 8.14 -14.45
C ARG A 320 -15.46 7.22 -14.84
N GLN A 321 -15.88 6.33 -13.95
CA GLN A 321 -17.03 5.43 -14.11
C GLN A 321 -18.34 6.20 -14.27
N LEU A 322 -18.50 7.35 -13.61
CA LEU A 322 -19.66 8.24 -13.77
C LEU A 322 -19.56 9.18 -14.97
N GLY A 323 -18.51 9.07 -15.78
CA GLY A 323 -18.36 9.80 -17.04
C GLY A 323 -17.52 11.06 -17.00
N ALA A 324 -16.66 11.23 -15.96
CA ALA A 324 -15.64 12.28 -16.00
C ALA A 324 -14.73 12.10 -17.22
N ILE A 325 -14.30 13.21 -17.81
CA ILE A 325 -13.35 13.21 -18.91
C ILE A 325 -11.97 13.67 -18.45
N LEU A 326 -10.94 13.20 -19.16
CA LEU A 326 -9.57 13.63 -18.98
C LEU A 326 -9.09 14.41 -20.21
N ILE A 327 -8.60 15.63 -20.00
CA ILE A 327 -7.94 16.42 -21.04
C ILE A 327 -6.55 16.86 -20.59
N ASN A 328 -5.63 16.99 -21.55
CA ASN A 328 -4.31 17.54 -21.29
C ASN A 328 -4.29 19.08 -21.39
N LYS A 329 -3.16 19.72 -21.10
CA LYS A 329 -2.99 21.17 -21.19
C LYS A 329 -3.27 21.75 -22.59
N ARG A 330 -3.17 20.92 -23.64
CA ARG A 330 -3.50 21.32 -25.02
C ARG A 330 -5.00 21.18 -25.34
N GLY A 331 -5.84 20.94 -24.34
CA GLY A 331 -7.29 20.82 -24.46
C GLY A 331 -7.78 19.55 -25.16
N LYS A 332 -6.95 18.51 -25.27
CA LYS A 332 -7.26 17.26 -25.98
C LYS A 332 -7.58 16.13 -25.02
N ARG A 333 -8.68 15.41 -25.27
CA ARG A 333 -8.90 14.06 -24.72
C ARG A 333 -7.90 13.11 -25.38
N PHE A 334 -7.44 12.11 -24.65
CA PHE A 334 -6.31 11.26 -25.08
C PHE A 334 -6.50 9.78 -24.77
N CYS A 335 -7.58 9.36 -24.13
CA CYS A 335 -7.83 7.96 -23.80
C CYS A 335 -9.32 7.64 -23.61
N ASP A 336 -9.64 6.37 -23.53
CA ASP A 336 -10.87 5.90 -22.88
C ASP A 336 -10.70 6.01 -21.36
N GLU A 337 -11.43 6.91 -20.73
CA GLU A 337 -11.36 7.14 -19.29
C GLU A 337 -11.92 5.96 -18.47
N MET A 338 -12.68 5.07 -19.11
CA MET A 338 -13.21 3.84 -18.50
C MET A 338 -12.23 2.66 -18.61
N GLY A 339 -11.13 2.84 -19.32
CA GLY A 339 -10.08 1.84 -19.44
C GLY A 339 -9.43 1.48 -18.10
N THR A 340 -8.64 0.39 -18.10
CA THR A 340 -7.94 -0.08 -16.90
C THR A 340 -7.03 1.00 -16.31
N ARG A 341 -6.74 0.91 -15.01
CA ARG A 341 -5.82 1.85 -14.32
C ARG A 341 -4.48 1.94 -15.05
N ARG A 342 -3.93 0.80 -15.45
CA ARG A 342 -2.69 0.73 -16.24
C ARG A 342 -2.81 1.49 -17.56
N TYR A 343 -3.88 1.24 -18.33
CA TYR A 343 -4.13 1.90 -19.61
C TYR A 343 -4.25 3.43 -19.44
N VAL A 344 -5.08 3.90 -18.51
CA VAL A 344 -5.25 5.34 -18.25
C VAL A 344 -3.95 5.97 -17.78
N GLY A 345 -3.24 5.33 -16.86
CA GLY A 345 -1.95 5.81 -16.36
C GLY A 345 -0.90 5.96 -17.49
N GLN A 346 -0.74 4.94 -18.31
CA GLN A 346 0.17 4.99 -19.47
C GLN A 346 -0.19 6.09 -20.45
N ASN A 347 -1.49 6.34 -20.68
CA ASN A 347 -1.94 7.42 -21.55
C ASN A 347 -1.70 8.80 -20.95
N ILE A 348 -1.81 8.98 -19.63
CA ILE A 348 -1.42 10.23 -18.97
C ILE A 348 0.08 10.46 -19.16
N LEU A 349 0.93 9.46 -18.88
CA LEU A 349 2.38 9.55 -19.05
C LEU A 349 2.80 9.90 -20.48
N LYS A 350 2.06 9.42 -21.48
CA LYS A 350 2.35 9.64 -22.89
C LYS A 350 1.86 10.99 -23.43
N ASN A 351 0.73 11.50 -22.94
CA ASN A 351 0.01 12.62 -23.57
C ASN A 351 -0.03 13.89 -22.74
N CYS A 352 0.41 13.86 -21.48
CA CYS A 352 0.39 15.01 -20.58
C CYS A 352 1.79 15.54 -20.33
N ASP A 353 1.89 16.83 -20.08
CA ASP A 353 3.15 17.49 -19.83
C ASP A 353 3.62 17.23 -18.39
N ILE A 354 4.93 17.11 -18.22
CA ILE A 354 5.56 16.98 -16.92
C ILE A 354 5.67 18.35 -16.26
N VAL A 355 5.26 18.45 -15.03
CA VAL A 355 5.56 19.56 -14.14
C VAL A 355 6.57 19.09 -13.11
N THR A 356 7.72 19.72 -13.08
CA THR A 356 8.82 19.33 -12.16
C THR A 356 8.98 20.37 -11.07
N ASP A 357 9.12 19.89 -9.84
CA ASP A 357 9.68 20.69 -8.75
C ASP A 357 11.21 20.74 -8.92
N PRO A 358 11.86 21.89 -8.65
CA PRO A 358 13.32 21.95 -8.54
C PRO A 358 13.95 20.90 -7.61
N LYS A 359 13.15 20.33 -6.71
CA LYS A 359 13.57 19.36 -5.68
C LYS A 359 13.34 17.89 -6.02
N ILE A 360 12.86 17.49 -7.24
CA ILE A 360 12.87 16.03 -7.60
C ILE A 360 11.49 15.44 -8.00
N ILE A 361 10.34 16.10 -7.77
CA ILE A 361 9.03 15.48 -8.09
C ILE A 361 8.69 15.67 -9.58
N LYS A 362 8.30 14.58 -10.25
CA LYS A 362 7.78 14.58 -11.62
C LYS A 362 6.28 14.32 -11.60
N GLN A 363 5.48 15.30 -11.98
CA GLN A 363 4.03 15.18 -12.08
C GLN A 363 3.61 15.28 -13.54
N TYR A 364 2.86 14.29 -14.03
CA TYR A 364 2.22 14.33 -15.35
C TYR A 364 0.79 14.79 -15.17
N GLU A 365 0.47 16.01 -15.50
CA GLU A 365 -0.80 16.62 -15.12
C GLU A 365 -1.85 16.55 -16.23
N ALA A 366 -3.01 16.01 -15.86
CA ALA A 366 -4.24 16.05 -16.64
C ALA A 366 -5.33 16.81 -15.89
N PHE A 367 -6.29 17.36 -16.60
CA PHE A 367 -7.51 17.91 -16.03
C PHE A 367 -8.61 16.86 -16.03
N LEU A 368 -9.08 16.50 -14.84
CA LEU A 368 -10.27 15.67 -14.63
C LEU A 368 -11.47 16.61 -14.54
N ILE A 369 -12.45 16.42 -15.44
CA ILE A 369 -13.58 17.32 -15.57
C ILE A 369 -14.89 16.57 -15.35
N ILE A 370 -15.73 17.08 -14.46
CA ILE A 370 -17.08 16.61 -14.23
C ILE A 370 -18.10 17.74 -14.43
N ASN A 371 -19.33 17.36 -14.74
CA ASN A 371 -20.47 18.27 -14.86
C ASN A 371 -21.45 18.13 -13.67
N GLU A 372 -22.53 18.91 -13.65
CA GLU A 372 -23.56 18.88 -12.61
C GLU A 372 -24.23 17.50 -12.46
N ALA A 373 -24.41 16.76 -13.56
CA ALA A 373 -25.03 15.44 -13.51
C ALA A 373 -24.15 14.43 -12.80
N ILE A 374 -22.85 14.44 -13.12
CA ILE A 374 -21.84 13.59 -12.45
C ILE A 374 -21.73 13.98 -10.96
N LYS A 375 -21.71 15.30 -10.64
CA LYS A 375 -21.70 15.78 -9.25
C LYS A 375 -22.86 15.20 -8.46
N LYS A 376 -24.07 15.29 -8.98
CA LYS A 376 -25.28 14.77 -8.32
C LYS A 376 -25.19 13.25 -8.10
N GLN A 377 -24.73 12.51 -9.10
CA GLN A 377 -24.63 11.06 -9.04
C GLN A 377 -23.50 10.58 -8.12
N TYR A 378 -22.41 11.34 -8.04
CA TYR A 378 -21.29 11.03 -7.16
C TYR A 378 -21.67 11.20 -5.68
N GLY A 379 -22.35 12.29 -5.36
CA GLY A 379 -22.72 12.77 -4.04
C GLY A 379 -22.36 14.25 -3.88
N GLU A 380 -23.36 15.12 -3.76
CA GLU A 380 -23.11 16.57 -3.73
C GLU A 380 -22.26 17.01 -2.55
N GLU A 381 -22.49 16.43 -1.37
CA GLU A 381 -21.72 16.73 -0.16
C GLU A 381 -20.25 16.34 -0.32
N GLU A 382 -19.98 15.18 -0.91
CA GLU A 382 -18.62 14.69 -1.13
C GLU A 382 -17.87 15.55 -2.15
N ILE A 383 -18.53 15.94 -3.25
CA ILE A 383 -17.93 16.87 -4.22
C ILE A 383 -17.71 18.26 -3.61
N ASN A 384 -18.63 18.75 -2.79
CA ASN A 384 -18.44 20.02 -2.09
C ASN A 384 -17.27 19.97 -1.12
N LYS A 385 -17.01 18.83 -0.48
CA LYS A 385 -15.82 18.61 0.33
C LYS A 385 -14.53 18.73 -0.51
N TYR A 386 -14.46 18.06 -1.67
CA TYR A 386 -13.31 18.21 -2.58
C TYR A 386 -13.10 19.67 -3.04
N ILE A 387 -14.19 20.45 -3.22
CA ILE A 387 -14.09 21.87 -3.58
C ILE A 387 -13.53 22.67 -2.40
N ASN A 388 -14.05 22.48 -1.19
CA ASN A 388 -13.62 23.19 0.01
C ASN A 388 -12.17 22.90 0.37
N ASP A 389 -11.73 21.65 0.14
CA ASP A 389 -10.37 21.19 0.40
C ASP A 389 -9.38 21.60 -0.73
N GLY A 390 -9.85 22.28 -1.79
CA GLY A 390 -9.01 22.80 -2.88
C GLY A 390 -8.60 21.77 -3.94
N TYR A 391 -9.27 20.62 -4.02
CA TYR A 391 -9.02 19.58 -5.02
C TYR A 391 -9.85 19.72 -6.29
N LEU A 392 -11.01 20.35 -6.20
CA LEU A 392 -11.88 20.67 -7.34
C LEU A 392 -12.19 22.16 -7.36
N ILE A 393 -12.13 22.75 -8.55
CA ILE A 393 -12.48 24.16 -8.78
C ILE A 393 -13.75 24.18 -9.64
N LYS A 394 -14.71 25.03 -9.24
CA LYS A 394 -15.97 25.22 -9.96
C LYS A 394 -15.86 26.35 -10.97
N TYR A 395 -16.21 26.09 -12.22
CA TYR A 395 -16.29 27.08 -13.29
C TYR A 395 -17.69 27.17 -13.87
N LYS A 396 -18.04 28.35 -14.42
CA LYS A 396 -19.33 28.59 -15.07
C LYS A 396 -19.34 28.05 -16.51
N SER A 397 -18.15 27.94 -17.12
CA SER A 397 -17.97 27.49 -18.50
C SER A 397 -16.58 26.91 -18.74
N PHE A 398 -16.36 26.28 -19.89
CA PHE A 398 -15.03 25.86 -20.35
C PHE A 398 -14.14 27.06 -20.70
N GLU A 399 -14.70 28.20 -21.08
CA GLU A 399 -13.97 29.45 -21.32
C GLU A 399 -13.37 29.99 -20.02
N ASP A 400 -14.16 30.03 -18.93
CA ASP A 400 -13.66 30.45 -17.60
C ASP A 400 -12.54 29.53 -17.11
N PHE A 401 -12.71 28.22 -17.26
CA PHE A 401 -11.68 27.25 -16.93
C PHE A 401 -10.41 27.46 -17.75
N ALA A 402 -10.53 27.62 -19.07
CA ALA A 402 -9.38 27.80 -19.94
C ALA A 402 -8.60 29.08 -19.62
N LYS A 403 -9.31 30.16 -19.25
CA LYS A 403 -8.71 31.43 -18.83
C LYS A 403 -7.94 31.27 -17.52
N ASP A 404 -8.55 30.66 -16.51
CA ASP A 404 -7.93 30.50 -15.19
C ASP A 404 -6.70 29.60 -15.22
N MET A 405 -6.75 28.53 -16.02
CA MET A 405 -5.62 27.59 -16.19
C MET A 405 -4.57 28.06 -17.22
N ASN A 406 -4.70 29.27 -17.77
CA ASN A 406 -3.80 29.84 -18.80
C ASN A 406 -3.64 28.94 -20.05
N ILE A 407 -4.75 28.35 -20.51
CA ILE A 407 -4.82 27.49 -21.71
C ILE A 407 -5.83 28.01 -22.75
N SER A 408 -6.17 29.30 -22.72
CA SER A 408 -7.13 29.90 -23.64
C SER A 408 -6.72 29.78 -25.12
N GLU A 409 -5.44 29.69 -25.42
CA GLU A 409 -4.92 29.44 -26.77
C GLU A 409 -5.37 28.08 -27.33
N TYR A 410 -5.72 27.12 -26.47
CA TYR A 410 -6.20 25.79 -26.87
C TYR A 410 -7.73 25.64 -26.83
N MET A 411 -8.47 26.76 -26.78
CA MET A 411 -9.93 26.74 -26.67
C MET A 411 -10.61 25.98 -27.81
N ASP A 412 -10.06 26.06 -29.03
CA ASP A 412 -10.59 25.31 -30.17
C ASP A 412 -10.38 23.79 -30.03
N ASN A 413 -9.28 23.36 -29.42
CA ASN A 413 -9.06 21.93 -29.08
C ASN A 413 -10.05 21.48 -28.01
N ILE A 414 -10.32 22.29 -27.00
CA ILE A 414 -11.32 21.99 -25.95
C ILE A 414 -12.69 21.82 -26.60
N LYS A 415 -13.13 22.79 -27.44
CA LYS A 415 -14.40 22.72 -28.19
C LYS A 415 -14.49 21.43 -29.01
N LYS A 416 -13.41 21.12 -29.77
CA LYS A 416 -13.34 19.89 -30.56
C LYS A 416 -13.44 18.62 -29.70
N SER A 417 -12.74 18.56 -28.57
CA SER A 417 -12.78 17.43 -27.64
C SER A 417 -14.19 17.21 -27.09
N ILE A 418 -14.87 18.28 -26.66
CA ILE A 418 -16.23 18.21 -26.13
C ILE A 418 -17.24 17.84 -27.21
N ASN A 419 -17.13 18.43 -28.40
CA ASN A 419 -18.01 18.10 -29.52
C ASN A 419 -17.85 16.63 -29.95
N ASN A 420 -16.61 16.14 -30.07
CA ASN A 420 -16.33 14.74 -30.39
C ASN A 420 -16.89 13.79 -29.32
N TYR A 421 -16.73 14.12 -28.04
CA TYR A 421 -17.31 13.35 -26.93
C TYR A 421 -18.83 13.32 -27.01
N ASN A 422 -19.49 14.46 -27.28
CA ASN A 422 -20.94 14.54 -27.40
C ASN A 422 -21.48 13.79 -28.64
N GLN A 423 -20.72 13.78 -29.75
CA GLN A 423 -21.05 12.95 -30.91
C GLN A 423 -20.91 11.45 -30.60
N ALA A 424 -19.87 11.08 -29.85
CA ALA A 424 -19.64 9.72 -29.40
C ALA A 424 -20.72 9.25 -28.40
N TYR A 425 -21.26 10.15 -27.59
CA TYR A 425 -22.42 9.87 -26.74
C TYR A 425 -23.63 9.34 -27.55
N GLU A 426 -23.90 9.94 -28.74
CA GLU A 426 -24.96 9.48 -29.62
C GLU A 426 -24.61 8.14 -30.29
N LYS A 427 -23.38 8.01 -30.78
CA LYS A 427 -22.91 6.82 -31.51
C LYS A 427 -22.57 5.63 -30.60
N LYS A 428 -22.42 5.87 -29.29
CA LYS A 428 -21.95 4.90 -28.28
C LYS A 428 -20.56 4.32 -28.61
N TYR A 429 -19.71 5.10 -29.27
CA TYR A 429 -18.34 4.73 -29.63
C TYR A 429 -17.50 5.96 -29.99
N ASP A 430 -16.24 5.99 -29.57
CA ASP A 430 -15.25 7.01 -29.96
C ASP A 430 -13.97 6.39 -30.53
N SER A 431 -13.03 7.25 -30.93
CA SER A 431 -11.73 6.84 -31.49
C SER A 431 -10.79 6.20 -30.46
N PHE A 432 -11.10 6.24 -29.17
CA PHE A 432 -10.35 5.61 -28.10
C PHE A 432 -10.87 4.23 -27.70
N GLY A 433 -11.99 3.80 -28.31
CA GLY A 433 -12.66 2.53 -28.01
C GLY A 433 -13.66 2.62 -26.86
N LYS A 434 -13.93 3.82 -26.33
CA LYS A 434 -14.93 4.04 -25.27
C LYS A 434 -16.33 3.73 -25.80
N LYS A 435 -17.11 2.97 -25.01
CA LYS A 435 -18.47 2.53 -25.35
C LYS A 435 -19.53 3.10 -24.41
N ASP A 436 -19.12 3.49 -23.21
CA ASP A 436 -20.03 4.01 -22.21
C ASP A 436 -19.82 5.52 -22.01
N PHE A 437 -20.91 6.27 -22.23
CA PHE A 437 -20.97 7.72 -22.16
C PHE A 437 -22.19 8.12 -21.32
N PRO A 438 -22.08 8.20 -20.00
CA PRO A 438 -23.23 8.44 -19.13
C PRO A 438 -23.90 9.79 -19.35
N TYR A 439 -23.11 10.85 -19.58
CA TYR A 439 -23.63 12.23 -19.69
C TYR A 439 -22.91 13.03 -20.77
N ARG A 440 -23.62 14.02 -21.36
CA ARG A 440 -23.05 15.02 -22.28
C ARG A 440 -22.43 16.18 -21.51
N PHE A 441 -21.50 16.87 -22.14
CA PHE A 441 -20.94 18.13 -21.65
C PHE A 441 -21.47 19.31 -22.47
N LYS A 442 -21.81 20.41 -21.78
CA LYS A 442 -22.22 21.67 -22.41
C LYS A 442 -21.08 22.67 -22.32
N MET A 443 -20.73 23.34 -23.43
CA MET A 443 -19.66 24.36 -23.43
C MET A 443 -19.98 25.51 -22.44
N LYS A 444 -21.21 25.99 -22.46
CA LYS A 444 -21.76 26.96 -21.50
C LYS A 444 -22.54 26.19 -20.43
N GLY A 445 -21.89 25.78 -19.38
CA GLY A 445 -22.49 25.03 -18.28
C GLY A 445 -21.49 24.87 -17.15
N LYS A 446 -21.99 24.72 -15.93
CA LYS A 446 -21.14 24.51 -14.76
C LYS A 446 -20.34 23.21 -14.91
N ILE A 447 -19.05 23.32 -14.69
CA ILE A 447 -18.11 22.20 -14.61
C ILE A 447 -17.28 22.30 -13.33
N TYR A 448 -16.74 21.17 -12.92
CA TYR A 448 -15.82 21.07 -11.79
C TYR A 448 -14.57 20.39 -12.30
N VAL A 449 -13.43 21.03 -12.06
CA VAL A 449 -12.15 20.61 -12.64
C VAL A 449 -11.16 20.36 -11.51
N GLY A 450 -10.53 19.18 -11.52
CA GLY A 450 -9.38 18.87 -10.68
C GLY A 450 -8.16 18.61 -11.53
N ILE A 451 -6.99 19.01 -11.06
CA ILE A 451 -5.73 18.55 -11.63
C ILE A 451 -5.42 17.20 -11.03
N VAL A 452 -5.10 16.22 -11.89
CA VAL A 452 -4.74 14.87 -11.48
C VAL A 452 -3.41 14.44 -12.06
N THR A 453 -2.70 13.57 -11.34
CA THR A 453 -1.40 13.00 -11.72
C THR A 453 -1.34 11.52 -11.32
N PRO A 454 -0.61 10.66 -12.06
CA PRO A 454 -0.31 9.32 -11.59
C PRO A 454 0.53 9.34 -10.31
N CYS A 455 0.23 8.44 -9.38
CA CYS A 455 0.94 8.29 -8.12
C CYS A 455 1.35 6.83 -7.89
N THR A 456 2.44 6.61 -7.17
CA THR A 456 2.77 5.28 -6.63
C THR A 456 1.62 4.80 -5.75
N PHE A 457 1.16 3.57 -6.01
CA PHE A 457 -0.01 2.99 -5.36
C PHE A 457 0.38 1.79 -4.49
N HIS A 458 0.84 0.71 -5.10
CA HIS A 458 1.33 -0.48 -4.43
C HIS A 458 2.76 -0.81 -4.84
N THR A 459 3.48 -1.46 -3.93
CA THR A 459 4.76 -2.09 -4.21
C THR A 459 4.57 -3.60 -4.11
N LEU A 460 5.00 -4.33 -5.15
CA LEU A 460 4.70 -5.75 -5.31
C LEU A 460 5.88 -6.66 -4.99
N GLY A 461 7.04 -6.06 -4.72
CA GLY A 461 8.20 -6.74 -4.18
C GLY A 461 8.21 -6.73 -2.66
N GLY A 462 8.95 -7.67 -2.06
CA GLY A 462 9.04 -7.80 -0.62
C GLY A 462 9.95 -8.94 -0.20
N VAL A 463 9.81 -9.40 1.04
CA VAL A 463 10.54 -10.56 1.53
C VAL A 463 10.05 -11.84 0.86
N LEU A 464 10.99 -12.76 0.60
CA LEU A 464 10.67 -14.12 0.15
C LEU A 464 10.18 -14.93 1.35
N VAL A 465 9.05 -15.60 1.18
CA VAL A 465 8.46 -16.47 2.22
C VAL A 465 8.09 -17.83 1.64
N SER A 466 7.95 -18.83 2.52
CA SER A 466 7.29 -20.11 2.23
C SER A 466 5.77 -19.93 2.06
N ASP A 467 5.06 -20.97 1.62
CA ASP A 467 3.59 -21.03 1.60
C ASP A 467 2.95 -20.96 3.01
N GLU A 468 3.74 -21.18 4.06
CA GLU A 468 3.40 -21.00 5.47
C GLU A 468 3.83 -19.63 6.04
N CYS A 469 4.23 -18.68 5.17
CA CYS A 469 4.64 -17.31 5.53
C CYS A 469 5.96 -17.19 6.32
N GLU A 470 6.78 -18.23 6.39
CA GLU A 470 8.09 -18.18 7.04
C GLU A 470 9.10 -17.44 6.16
N ILE A 471 9.87 -16.52 6.74
CA ILE A 471 10.86 -15.74 5.98
C ILE A 471 12.06 -16.60 5.62
N ILE A 472 12.42 -16.58 4.33
CA ILE A 472 13.54 -17.36 3.76
C ILE A 472 14.76 -16.44 3.62
N ASN A 473 15.93 -16.92 4.05
CA ASN A 473 17.19 -16.21 3.98
C ASN A 473 17.93 -16.44 2.64
N THR A 474 19.03 -15.72 2.44
CA THR A 474 19.85 -15.80 1.21
C THR A 474 20.57 -17.14 0.99
N LYS A 475 20.40 -18.10 1.89
CA LYS A 475 20.90 -19.48 1.80
C LYS A 475 19.77 -20.48 1.58
N ASP A 476 18.60 -20.01 1.15
CA ASP A 476 17.37 -20.79 0.94
C ASP A 476 16.94 -21.59 2.17
N ARG A 477 17.11 -20.99 3.38
CA ARG A 477 16.67 -21.58 4.64
C ARG A 477 15.70 -20.66 5.35
N ILE A 478 14.76 -21.24 6.07
CA ILE A 478 13.84 -20.53 6.94
C ILE A 478 14.64 -19.85 8.08
N ILE A 479 14.18 -18.67 8.49
CA ILE A 479 14.58 -18.04 9.75
C ILE A 479 13.52 -18.42 10.79
N ASP A 480 13.88 -19.33 11.69
CA ASP A 480 12.97 -19.92 12.65
C ASP A 480 12.28 -18.86 13.53
N GLY A 481 10.96 -18.94 13.64
CA GLY A 481 10.12 -18.01 14.39
C GLY A 481 9.90 -16.64 13.72
N LEU A 482 10.40 -16.40 12.49
CA LEU A 482 10.22 -15.14 11.78
C LEU A 482 9.28 -15.30 10.58
N PHE A 483 8.13 -14.62 10.62
CA PHE A 483 7.07 -14.69 9.61
C PHE A 483 6.79 -13.32 8.99
N ALA A 484 6.11 -13.33 7.84
CA ALA A 484 5.64 -12.08 7.21
C ALA A 484 4.18 -12.20 6.72
N ALA A 485 3.47 -11.06 6.69
CA ALA A 485 2.09 -11.00 6.23
C ALA A 485 1.77 -9.67 5.52
N GLY A 486 0.98 -9.73 4.45
CA GLY A 486 0.51 -8.56 3.70
C GLY A 486 1.52 -8.05 2.69
N GLU A 487 1.49 -6.75 2.36
CA GLU A 487 2.26 -6.13 1.27
C GLU A 487 3.80 -6.22 1.45
N ILE A 488 4.28 -6.59 2.64
CA ILE A 488 5.71 -6.88 2.85
C ILE A 488 6.18 -8.14 2.12
N ILE A 489 5.26 -9.06 1.76
CA ILE A 489 5.57 -10.29 1.03
C ILE A 489 5.71 -9.97 -0.47
N GLY A 490 6.85 -10.34 -1.07
CA GLY A 490 7.07 -10.27 -2.51
C GLY A 490 6.53 -11.49 -3.26
N GLY A 491 6.23 -11.32 -4.55
CA GLY A 491 5.93 -12.43 -5.46
C GLY A 491 4.47 -12.82 -5.61
N VAL A 492 3.57 -12.40 -4.74
CA VAL A 492 2.15 -12.82 -4.78
C VAL A 492 1.44 -12.40 -6.07
N HIS A 493 1.73 -11.22 -6.60
CA HIS A 493 0.95 -10.59 -7.69
C HIS A 493 1.70 -10.43 -9.00
N GLY A 494 2.93 -10.94 -9.13
CA GLY A 494 3.74 -10.69 -10.31
C GLY A 494 3.95 -9.18 -10.54
N THR A 495 3.61 -8.69 -11.74
CA THR A 495 3.80 -7.26 -12.10
C THR A 495 2.62 -6.37 -11.81
N SER A 496 1.46 -6.92 -11.46
CA SER A 496 0.23 -6.16 -11.21
C SER A 496 -0.76 -6.96 -10.36
N ALA A 497 -1.30 -6.34 -9.33
CA ALA A 497 -2.32 -6.95 -8.49
C ALA A 497 -3.71 -6.78 -9.13
N MET A 498 -4.45 -7.88 -9.31
CA MET A 498 -5.85 -7.80 -9.70
C MET A 498 -6.63 -7.03 -8.63
N GLN A 499 -7.52 -6.14 -9.05
CA GLN A 499 -8.30 -5.31 -8.14
C GLN A 499 -9.02 -6.18 -7.08
N GLY A 500 -8.80 -5.86 -5.82
CA GLY A 500 -9.29 -6.60 -4.65
C GLY A 500 -8.30 -7.60 -4.06
N ASN A 501 -7.26 -8.04 -4.78
CA ASN A 501 -6.31 -9.03 -4.29
C ASN A 501 -5.38 -8.50 -3.20
N ILE A 502 -5.14 -7.20 -3.11
CA ILE A 502 -4.29 -6.62 -2.06
C ILE A 502 -4.91 -6.81 -0.66
N LEU A 503 -6.22 -6.56 -0.51
CA LEU A 503 -6.90 -6.85 0.75
C LEU A 503 -7.02 -8.36 0.99
N THR A 504 -7.21 -9.16 -0.05
CA THR A 504 -7.20 -10.63 0.05
C THR A 504 -5.85 -11.12 0.56
N GLN A 505 -4.74 -10.62 -0.01
CA GLN A 505 -3.39 -10.93 0.46
C GLN A 505 -3.22 -10.56 1.95
N ALA A 506 -3.64 -9.36 2.33
CA ALA A 506 -3.49 -8.90 3.70
C ALA A 506 -4.22 -9.82 4.70
N ALA A 507 -5.47 -10.21 4.38
CA ALA A 507 -6.27 -11.05 5.26
C ALA A 507 -5.84 -12.52 5.23
N VAL A 508 -5.60 -13.09 4.05
CA VAL A 508 -5.20 -14.50 3.90
C VAL A 508 -3.86 -14.74 4.58
N PHE A 509 -2.82 -13.99 4.19
CA PHE A 509 -1.48 -14.22 4.75
C PHE A 509 -1.37 -13.77 6.21
N GLY A 510 -2.22 -12.83 6.68
CA GLY A 510 -2.36 -12.55 8.11
C GLY A 510 -2.80 -13.77 8.90
N ARG A 511 -3.79 -14.52 8.40
CA ARG A 511 -4.28 -15.76 9.04
C ARG A 511 -3.28 -16.90 8.91
N VAL A 512 -2.66 -17.07 7.74
CA VAL A 512 -1.64 -18.12 7.54
C VAL A 512 -0.45 -17.91 8.46
N ALA A 513 0.13 -16.69 8.48
CA ALA A 513 1.26 -16.37 9.35
C ALA A 513 0.93 -16.55 10.84
N ALA A 514 -0.28 -16.20 11.25
CA ALA A 514 -0.74 -16.42 12.64
C ALA A 514 -0.79 -17.90 12.98
N LYS A 515 -1.35 -18.72 12.08
CA LYS A 515 -1.41 -20.18 12.29
C LYS A 515 0.00 -20.76 12.40
N SER A 516 0.88 -20.46 11.47
CA SER A 516 2.26 -20.95 11.48
C SER A 516 3.04 -20.50 12.73
N ALA A 517 2.88 -19.23 13.14
CA ALA A 517 3.50 -18.73 14.36
C ALA A 517 2.96 -19.43 15.63
N VAL A 518 1.65 -19.68 15.70
CA VAL A 518 1.03 -20.40 16.82
C VAL A 518 1.50 -21.86 16.87
N ASP A 519 1.59 -22.53 15.72
CA ASP A 519 2.06 -23.92 15.66
C ASP A 519 3.55 -23.97 16.06
N TYR A 520 4.40 -23.08 15.56
CA TYR A 520 5.79 -22.94 15.97
C TYR A 520 5.94 -22.73 17.50
N ILE A 521 5.16 -21.83 18.10
CA ILE A 521 5.19 -21.57 19.56
C ILE A 521 4.81 -22.81 20.36
N LYS A 522 3.92 -23.67 19.86
CA LYS A 522 3.52 -24.90 20.55
C LYS A 522 4.57 -26.01 20.48
N ASP A 523 5.43 -25.97 19.45
CA ASP A 523 6.43 -26.99 19.17
C ASP A 523 7.75 -26.74 19.93
N ILE A 524 7.96 -25.53 20.47
CA ILE A 524 9.13 -25.17 21.29
C ILE A 524 8.83 -25.24 22.79
#